data_d7e67565da9d07689765d86641f2f54a
#
_entry.id   d7e67565da9d07689765d86641f2f54a
#
_cell.length_a   1.000
_cell.length_b   1.000
_cell.length_c   1.000
_cell.angle_alpha   90.00
_cell.angle_beta   90.00
_cell.angle_gamma   90.00
#
_symmetry.space_group_name_H-M   'P 1'
#
loop_
_entity.id
_entity.type
_entity.pdbx_description
1 polymer ?
#
loop_
_entity_poly.entity_id
_entity_poly.type
_entity_poly.pdbx_seq_one_letter_code
_entity_poly.pdbx_strand_id
1 'polypeptide(L)'
;MTISVGTVGMIPISSIIVSERAREVMGDLDALELNMKESGLISPLAVKDNKDGTFLLLAGERRFTVLKRNSIETIPVRIYDNDLSEIEIKIIEKSENFFRKDMEYYEFDKLTLEIHTMQQALHGVKAPGPNQSGWSVENTGEMIGGMSKATVSLAIKRAELREACPELFEGCKTASDATTVIKKMDEALLKHVIAKELETKTDNKKLLQLSKSYILKNFFDGVKEIPAGVFHLVEIDPPYAIDIKETKRTEGESQYMLSDYNEIPASAYMDGEGEWLGMKQVFKECYRVMADHSWLLCWFGPEPWFEPMYQAIKSAGFETTRLCPIWTKPTGQTNRPEMHLPNSYEMFFYAWKGRPAIARQRSVNQFNYSPVPFRQKTHPTERPIDMMKDIYETFAFPGSRILIPFLGSGNGLIAAHQAGMTGIGFDLGKGFRDSFLVKVHGMK
;
A
#
# COMPACT_ATOMS: atom_id res chain seq x y z
N MET A 1 27.63 4.46 -31.30
CA MET A 1 27.24 3.72 -32.52
C MET A 1 25.74 3.83 -32.66
N THR A 2 25.27 4.38 -33.75
CA THR A 2 23.83 4.39 -34.12
C THR A 2 23.54 2.98 -34.63
N ILE A 3 22.48 2.32 -34.13
CA ILE A 3 21.97 1.08 -34.71
C ILE A 3 21.83 1.33 -36.20
N SER A 4 22.43 0.49 -37.05
CA SER A 4 22.32 0.61 -38.49
C SER A 4 20.84 0.79 -38.88
N VAL A 5 20.53 1.90 -39.54
CA VAL A 5 19.19 2.11 -40.09
C VAL A 5 19.06 1.17 -41.27
N GLY A 6 18.41 0.02 -41.06
CA GLY A 6 18.28 -1.00 -42.10
C GLY A 6 17.71 -0.42 -43.39
N THR A 7 18.21 -0.91 -44.51
CA THR A 7 17.76 -0.51 -45.85
C THR A 7 16.38 -1.10 -46.19
N VAL A 8 15.52 -0.36 -46.85
CA VAL A 8 14.22 -0.88 -47.32
C VAL A 8 14.40 -1.56 -48.67
N GLY A 9 13.91 -2.78 -48.78
CA GLY A 9 14.00 -3.58 -50.02
C GLY A 9 12.77 -4.49 -50.20
N MET A 10 12.66 -5.07 -51.38
CA MET A 10 11.66 -6.08 -51.70
C MET A 10 12.36 -7.47 -51.76
N ILE A 11 11.85 -8.44 -50.99
CA ILE A 11 12.41 -9.81 -51.03
C ILE A 11 11.29 -10.85 -51.18
N PRO A 12 11.63 -12.04 -51.72
CA PRO A 12 10.69 -13.15 -51.75
C PRO A 12 10.29 -13.58 -50.33
N ILE A 13 9.01 -13.81 -50.10
CA ILE A 13 8.54 -14.26 -48.78
C ILE A 13 9.10 -15.63 -48.40
N SER A 14 9.39 -16.45 -49.39
CA SER A 14 10.00 -17.78 -49.24
C SER A 14 11.43 -17.76 -48.72
N SER A 15 12.15 -16.64 -48.86
CA SER A 15 13.50 -16.47 -48.35
C SER A 15 13.55 -16.11 -46.86
N ILE A 16 12.39 -15.89 -46.22
CA ILE A 16 12.33 -15.51 -44.80
C ILE A 16 12.25 -16.73 -43.90
N ILE A 17 13.18 -16.82 -42.97
CA ILE A 17 13.24 -17.83 -41.91
C ILE A 17 12.72 -17.23 -40.61
N VAL A 18 11.82 -17.93 -39.94
CA VAL A 18 11.30 -17.57 -38.60
C VAL A 18 12.03 -18.48 -37.60
N SER A 19 12.72 -17.90 -36.61
CA SER A 19 13.37 -18.68 -35.54
C SER A 19 12.31 -19.29 -34.59
N GLU A 20 12.68 -20.26 -33.73
CA GLU A 20 11.80 -20.99 -32.78
C GLU A 20 11.09 -20.10 -31.74
N ARG A 21 11.07 -18.81 -31.93
CA ARG A 21 10.38 -17.82 -31.07
C ARG A 21 8.91 -17.71 -31.39
N ALA A 22 8.24 -18.85 -31.54
CA ALA A 22 6.80 -18.84 -31.79
C ALA A 22 6.09 -18.08 -30.65
N ARG A 23 5.44 -17.02 -31.02
CA ARG A 23 4.52 -16.30 -30.15
C ARG A 23 3.42 -17.27 -29.73
N GLU A 24 3.25 -17.55 -28.44
CA GLU A 24 2.26 -18.49 -27.93
C GLU A 24 0.82 -18.08 -28.31
N VAL A 25 0.56 -16.78 -28.51
CA VAL A 25 -0.75 -16.26 -28.88
C VAL A 25 -0.64 -15.27 -30.04
N MET A 26 -1.11 -15.64 -31.23
CA MET A 26 -1.10 -14.78 -32.43
C MET A 26 -2.19 -13.71 -32.47
N GLY A 27 -3.17 -13.77 -31.55
CA GLY A 27 -4.32 -12.88 -31.55
C GLY A 27 -5.20 -13.03 -32.81
N ASP A 28 -6.10 -12.07 -33.03
CA ASP A 28 -6.99 -12.07 -34.19
C ASP A 28 -6.21 -11.72 -35.47
N LEU A 29 -5.92 -12.74 -36.28
CA LEU A 29 -5.25 -12.60 -37.57
C LEU A 29 -6.21 -12.18 -38.67
N ASP A 30 -7.50 -12.50 -38.55
CA ASP A 30 -8.49 -12.22 -39.61
C ASP A 30 -8.80 -10.73 -39.65
N ALA A 31 -8.93 -10.09 -38.46
CA ALA A 31 -9.03 -8.63 -38.36
C ALA A 31 -7.81 -7.91 -38.92
N LEU A 32 -6.61 -8.43 -38.63
CA LEU A 32 -5.36 -7.90 -39.19
C LEU A 32 -5.31 -8.05 -40.73
N GLU A 33 -5.75 -9.18 -41.25
CA GLU A 33 -5.81 -9.44 -42.68
C GLU A 33 -6.73 -8.47 -43.39
N LEU A 34 -7.92 -8.21 -42.83
CA LEU A 34 -8.85 -7.24 -43.37
C LEU A 34 -8.24 -5.83 -43.41
N ASN A 35 -7.63 -5.40 -42.34
CA ASN A 35 -6.92 -4.10 -42.26
C ASN A 35 -5.79 -4.01 -43.31
N MET A 36 -4.99 -5.07 -43.47
CA MET A 36 -3.91 -5.08 -44.45
C MET A 36 -4.42 -5.11 -45.90
N LYS A 37 -5.61 -5.66 -46.17
CA LYS A 37 -6.28 -5.59 -47.49
C LYS A 37 -6.77 -4.19 -47.81
N GLU A 38 -7.29 -3.47 -46.81
CA GLU A 38 -7.82 -2.12 -46.98
C GLU A 38 -6.73 -1.03 -47.04
N SER A 39 -5.73 -1.14 -46.17
CA SER A 39 -4.72 -0.09 -45.94
C SER A 39 -3.33 -0.41 -46.48
N GLY A 40 -3.15 -1.63 -47.01
CA GLY A 40 -1.85 -2.14 -47.42
C GLY A 40 -0.90 -2.47 -46.23
N LEU A 41 0.33 -2.84 -46.52
CA LEU A 41 1.36 -3.06 -45.51
C LEU A 41 2.01 -1.72 -45.14
N ILE A 42 1.47 -1.04 -44.10
CA ILE A 42 1.91 0.28 -43.66
C ILE A 42 3.36 0.27 -43.15
N SER A 43 3.74 -0.79 -42.43
CA SER A 43 5.09 -0.93 -41.88
C SER A 43 5.77 -2.17 -42.44
N PRO A 44 6.97 -2.07 -43.05
CA PRO A 44 7.71 -3.22 -43.56
C PRO A 44 8.11 -4.17 -42.43
N LEU A 45 8.30 -5.46 -42.77
CA LEU A 45 8.86 -6.43 -41.82
C LEU A 45 10.34 -6.11 -41.55
N ALA A 46 10.82 -6.37 -40.34
CA ALA A 46 12.24 -6.23 -40.03
C ALA A 46 12.92 -7.60 -40.19
N VAL A 47 13.98 -7.67 -41.01
CA VAL A 47 14.72 -8.90 -41.27
C VAL A 47 16.23 -8.66 -41.21
N LYS A 48 16.98 -9.69 -40.80
CA LYS A 48 18.43 -9.72 -40.86
C LYS A 48 18.88 -10.52 -42.07
N ASP A 49 19.81 -9.99 -42.87
CA ASP A 49 20.42 -10.69 -44.00
C ASP A 49 21.43 -11.73 -43.49
N ASN A 50 21.22 -13.01 -43.77
CA ASN A 50 22.14 -14.10 -43.41
C ASN A 50 23.31 -14.24 -44.37
N LYS A 51 23.37 -13.48 -45.48
CA LYS A 51 24.39 -13.52 -46.52
C LYS A 51 24.43 -14.84 -47.33
N ASP A 52 23.46 -15.71 -47.16
CA ASP A 52 23.30 -16.99 -47.86
C ASP A 52 22.05 -17.00 -48.78
N GLY A 53 21.44 -15.83 -48.97
CA GLY A 53 20.21 -15.69 -49.74
C GLY A 53 18.95 -15.87 -48.90
N THR A 54 19.08 -16.09 -47.59
CA THR A 54 17.98 -16.15 -46.63
C THR A 54 17.98 -14.96 -45.70
N PHE A 55 16.82 -14.67 -45.07
CA PHE A 55 16.63 -13.56 -44.19
C PHE A 55 15.97 -14.03 -42.89
N LEU A 56 16.56 -13.72 -41.75
CA LEU A 56 15.96 -14.03 -40.44
C LEU A 56 14.96 -12.97 -40.08
N LEU A 57 13.71 -13.36 -39.79
CA LEU A 57 12.66 -12.44 -39.32
C LEU A 57 12.98 -11.92 -37.91
N LEU A 58 13.16 -10.62 -37.77
CA LEU A 58 13.40 -9.94 -36.47
C LEU A 58 12.10 -9.43 -35.85
N ALA A 59 11.20 -8.87 -36.66
CA ALA A 59 9.93 -8.33 -36.17
C ALA A 59 8.84 -8.35 -37.25
N GLY A 60 7.57 -8.47 -36.82
CA GLY A 60 6.39 -8.48 -37.69
C GLY A 60 5.82 -9.87 -37.98
N GLU A 61 5.98 -10.85 -37.11
CA GLU A 61 5.54 -12.25 -37.29
C GLU A 61 4.06 -12.39 -37.66
N ARG A 62 3.16 -11.62 -37.02
CA ARG A 62 1.72 -11.61 -37.38
C ARG A 62 1.49 -11.17 -38.81
N ARG A 63 2.17 -10.09 -39.24
CA ARG A 63 2.08 -9.59 -40.65
C ARG A 63 2.66 -10.59 -41.61
N PHE A 64 3.80 -11.22 -41.27
CA PHE A 64 4.37 -12.31 -42.06
C PHE A 64 3.39 -13.47 -42.24
N THR A 65 2.72 -13.90 -41.18
CA THR A 65 1.76 -15.00 -41.20
C THR A 65 0.56 -14.67 -42.12
N VAL A 66 0.03 -13.45 -42.04
CA VAL A 66 -1.06 -12.98 -42.92
C VAL A 66 -0.61 -12.93 -44.38
N LEU A 67 0.57 -12.36 -44.64
CA LEU A 67 1.11 -12.28 -46.01
C LEU A 67 1.34 -13.66 -46.62
N LYS A 68 1.83 -14.61 -45.82
CA LYS A 68 2.03 -16.01 -46.23
C LYS A 68 0.70 -16.72 -46.52
N ARG A 69 -0.34 -16.49 -45.71
CA ARG A 69 -1.71 -17.01 -45.94
C ARG A 69 -2.28 -16.52 -47.29
N ASN A 70 -1.99 -15.28 -47.66
CA ASN A 70 -2.50 -14.67 -48.88
C ASN A 70 -1.59 -14.93 -50.09
N SER A 71 -0.61 -15.83 -50.01
CA SER A 71 0.28 -16.24 -51.11
C SER A 71 0.99 -15.07 -51.81
N ILE A 72 1.37 -14.04 -51.04
CA ILE A 72 2.13 -12.89 -51.55
C ILE A 72 3.57 -13.36 -51.86
N GLU A 73 4.03 -13.18 -53.08
CA GLU A 73 5.31 -13.66 -53.51
C GLU A 73 6.49 -12.79 -53.02
N THR A 74 6.34 -11.47 -53.07
CA THR A 74 7.35 -10.50 -52.67
C THR A 74 6.79 -9.46 -51.73
N ILE A 75 7.57 -9.10 -50.72
CA ILE A 75 7.13 -8.20 -49.65
C ILE A 75 8.17 -7.14 -49.37
N PRO A 76 7.76 -5.90 -48.95
CA PRO A 76 8.66 -4.88 -48.49
C PRO A 76 9.17 -5.23 -47.08
N VAL A 77 10.49 -5.17 -46.92
CA VAL A 77 11.19 -5.44 -45.68
C VAL A 77 12.20 -4.35 -45.36
N ARG A 78 12.52 -4.18 -44.11
CA ARG A 78 13.69 -3.44 -43.65
C ARG A 78 14.79 -4.45 -43.36
N ILE A 79 15.86 -4.39 -44.15
CA ILE A 79 16.98 -5.34 -44.12
C ILE A 79 18.06 -4.76 -43.23
N TYR A 80 18.46 -5.51 -42.21
CA TYR A 80 19.59 -5.22 -41.34
C TYR A 80 20.76 -6.09 -41.73
N ASP A 81 21.99 -5.55 -41.58
CA ASP A 81 23.23 -6.29 -41.92
C ASP A 81 23.49 -7.47 -40.98
N ASN A 82 24.32 -8.41 -41.46
CA ASN A 82 24.67 -9.64 -40.73
C ASN A 82 25.47 -9.40 -39.43
N ASP A 83 26.09 -8.23 -39.29
CA ASP A 83 27.00 -7.91 -38.17
C ASP A 83 26.26 -7.53 -36.86
N LEU A 84 24.93 -7.64 -36.84
CA LEU A 84 24.15 -7.42 -35.61
C LEU A 84 24.47 -8.47 -34.55
N SER A 85 24.89 -8.00 -33.38
CA SER A 85 25.02 -8.85 -32.20
C SER A 85 23.64 -9.40 -31.75
N GLU A 86 23.63 -10.48 -30.97
CA GLU A 86 22.40 -11.02 -30.41
C GLU A 86 21.61 -10.00 -29.56
N ILE A 87 22.34 -9.10 -28.91
CA ILE A 87 21.74 -8.01 -28.10
C ILE A 87 21.02 -7.01 -29.02
N GLU A 88 21.63 -6.58 -30.13
CA GLU A 88 21.02 -5.65 -31.08
C GLU A 88 19.79 -6.26 -31.75
N ILE A 89 19.80 -7.55 -32.06
CA ILE A 89 18.65 -8.28 -32.56
C ILE A 89 17.50 -8.20 -31.56
N LYS A 90 17.76 -8.53 -30.28
CA LYS A 90 16.75 -8.45 -29.20
C LYS A 90 16.21 -7.04 -28.99
N ILE A 91 17.06 -6.03 -29.11
CA ILE A 91 16.64 -4.62 -29.01
C ILE A 91 15.67 -4.25 -30.14
N ILE A 92 15.96 -4.64 -31.38
CA ILE A 92 15.08 -4.39 -32.53
C ILE A 92 13.71 -5.05 -32.33
N GLU A 93 13.69 -6.32 -31.90
CA GLU A 93 12.46 -7.05 -31.60
C GLU A 93 11.62 -6.36 -30.52
N LYS A 94 12.27 -5.93 -29.44
CA LYS A 94 11.59 -5.31 -28.31
C LYS A 94 11.12 -3.89 -28.62
N SER A 95 11.87 -3.13 -29.40
CA SER A 95 11.49 -1.79 -29.82
C SER A 95 10.24 -1.80 -30.71
N GLU A 96 10.06 -2.81 -31.57
CA GLU A 96 8.85 -2.96 -32.37
C GLU A 96 7.62 -3.24 -31.48
N ASN A 97 7.77 -4.07 -30.46
CA ASN A 97 6.71 -4.36 -29.51
C ASN A 97 6.35 -3.16 -28.65
N PHE A 98 7.28 -2.25 -28.37
CA PHE A 98 7.10 -1.08 -27.53
C PHE A 98 6.03 -0.09 -28.04
N PHE A 99 5.87 0.04 -29.35
CA PHE A 99 4.92 0.98 -29.98
C PHE A 99 3.54 0.37 -30.22
N ARG A 100 3.20 -0.73 -29.54
CA ARG A 100 1.87 -1.34 -29.64
C ARG A 100 0.83 -0.56 -28.85
N LYS A 101 -0.33 -0.33 -29.45
CA LYS A 101 -1.42 0.48 -28.90
C LYS A 101 -2.08 -0.10 -27.62
N ASP A 102 -1.98 -1.41 -27.40
CA ASP A 102 -2.71 -2.15 -26.36
C ASP A 102 -1.76 -2.79 -25.33
N MET A 103 -0.65 -2.11 -25.00
CA MET A 103 0.31 -2.61 -24.03
C MET A 103 -0.12 -2.21 -22.61
N GLU A 104 -0.23 -3.19 -21.72
CA GLU A 104 -0.45 -2.95 -20.31
C GLU A 104 0.77 -2.27 -19.68
N TYR A 105 0.56 -1.42 -18.66
CA TYR A 105 1.63 -0.63 -18.07
C TYR A 105 2.80 -1.49 -17.52
N TYR A 106 2.50 -2.66 -16.98
CA TYR A 106 3.54 -3.57 -16.45
C TYR A 106 4.37 -4.23 -17.57
N GLU A 107 3.76 -4.48 -18.74
CA GLU A 107 4.48 -4.95 -19.93
C GLU A 107 5.41 -3.86 -20.46
N PHE A 108 4.92 -2.60 -20.48
CA PHE A 108 5.71 -1.43 -20.81
C PHE A 108 6.91 -1.25 -19.85
N ASP A 109 6.67 -1.34 -18.54
CA ASP A 109 7.71 -1.23 -17.52
C ASP A 109 8.79 -2.31 -17.70
N LYS A 110 8.37 -3.55 -17.86
CA LYS A 110 9.27 -4.70 -18.09
C LYS A 110 10.10 -4.51 -19.35
N LEU A 111 9.45 -4.12 -20.45
CA LEU A 111 10.14 -3.91 -21.72
C LEU A 111 11.13 -2.74 -21.64
N THR A 112 10.79 -1.69 -20.91
CA THR A 112 11.68 -0.53 -20.64
C THR A 112 12.94 -0.99 -19.88
N LEU A 113 12.77 -1.79 -18.82
CA LEU A 113 13.88 -2.36 -18.05
C LEU A 113 14.77 -3.24 -18.93
N GLU A 114 14.19 -4.14 -19.73
CA GLU A 114 14.93 -5.04 -20.60
C GLU A 114 15.73 -4.27 -21.66
N ILE A 115 15.14 -3.27 -22.32
CA ILE A 115 15.85 -2.40 -23.28
C ILE A 115 16.98 -1.65 -22.58
N HIS A 116 16.71 -1.04 -21.43
CA HIS A 116 17.71 -0.31 -20.66
C HIS A 116 18.90 -1.19 -20.29
N THR A 117 18.66 -2.36 -19.75
CA THR A 117 19.69 -3.34 -19.33
C THR A 117 20.51 -3.83 -20.53
N MET A 118 19.86 -4.13 -21.65
CA MET A 118 20.55 -4.55 -22.87
C MET A 118 21.45 -3.44 -23.43
N GLN A 119 20.98 -2.20 -23.42
CA GLN A 119 21.76 -1.06 -23.89
C GLN A 119 22.96 -0.76 -22.96
N GLN A 120 22.77 -0.92 -21.65
CA GLN A 120 23.89 -0.82 -20.70
C GLN A 120 24.91 -1.96 -20.87
N ALA A 121 24.47 -3.16 -21.20
CA ALA A 121 25.40 -4.26 -21.52
C ALA A 121 26.21 -3.99 -22.77
N LEU A 122 25.63 -3.31 -23.77
CA LEU A 122 26.30 -2.97 -25.03
C LEU A 122 27.25 -1.77 -24.92
N HIS A 123 26.82 -0.72 -24.20
CA HIS A 123 27.52 0.58 -24.17
C HIS A 123 28.20 0.91 -22.82
N GLY A 124 28.04 0.03 -21.81
CA GLY A 124 28.44 0.29 -20.43
C GLY A 124 27.44 1.21 -19.70
N VAL A 125 27.48 1.17 -18.38
CA VAL A 125 26.68 2.06 -17.52
C VAL A 125 27.34 3.45 -17.50
N LYS A 126 26.56 4.49 -17.76
CA LYS A 126 27.06 5.88 -17.67
C LYS A 126 27.37 6.24 -16.22
N ALA A 127 28.61 6.56 -15.91
CA ALA A 127 29.02 7.03 -14.59
C ALA A 127 28.45 8.43 -14.28
N PRO A 128 28.27 8.80 -12.99
CA PRO A 128 27.89 10.15 -12.62
C PRO A 128 28.97 11.18 -13.02
N GLY A 129 28.56 12.28 -13.61
CA GLY A 129 29.43 13.41 -13.95
C GLY A 129 29.27 13.90 -15.40
N PRO A 130 29.77 15.09 -15.72
CA PRO A 130 29.77 15.62 -17.08
C PRO A 130 30.76 14.84 -17.96
N ASN A 131 30.40 14.66 -19.23
CA ASN A 131 31.22 14.01 -20.27
C ASN A 131 31.61 12.52 -20.02
N GLN A 132 30.81 11.81 -19.23
CA GLN A 132 31.01 10.36 -19.05
C GLN A 132 30.40 9.56 -20.21
N SER A 133 31.15 8.56 -20.70
CA SER A 133 30.64 7.60 -21.68
C SER A 133 29.73 6.57 -21.01
N GLY A 134 28.86 5.95 -21.78
CA GLY A 134 27.95 4.91 -21.31
C GLY A 134 26.48 5.24 -21.59
N TRP A 135 25.61 4.28 -21.28
CA TRP A 135 24.16 4.39 -21.49
C TRP A 135 23.45 4.89 -20.26
N SER A 136 22.64 5.92 -20.41
CA SER A 136 21.87 6.54 -19.33
C SER A 136 20.37 6.30 -19.50
N VAL A 137 19.61 6.62 -18.44
CA VAL A 137 18.14 6.59 -18.46
C VAL A 137 17.58 7.57 -19.50
N GLU A 138 18.24 8.71 -19.71
CA GLU A 138 17.88 9.68 -20.76
C GLU A 138 17.97 9.07 -22.16
N ASN A 139 19.07 8.36 -22.45
CA ASN A 139 19.24 7.68 -23.73
C ASN A 139 18.16 6.64 -24.00
N THR A 140 17.76 5.90 -22.96
CA THR A 140 16.61 4.98 -23.07
C THR A 140 15.34 5.75 -23.37
N GLY A 141 15.08 6.87 -22.70
CA GLY A 141 13.90 7.71 -22.93
C GLY A 141 13.82 8.24 -24.36
N GLU A 142 14.92 8.72 -24.91
CA GLU A 142 15.02 9.17 -26.31
C GLU A 142 14.72 8.03 -27.28
N MET A 143 15.26 6.85 -27.01
CA MET A 143 15.09 5.65 -27.85
C MET A 143 13.64 5.15 -27.87
N ILE A 144 12.94 5.20 -26.75
CA ILE A 144 11.58 4.66 -26.61
C ILE A 144 10.48 5.71 -26.84
N GLY A 145 10.74 6.73 -27.63
CA GLY A 145 9.74 7.71 -28.08
C GLY A 145 9.83 9.09 -27.40
N GLY A 146 11.00 9.48 -26.88
CA GLY A 146 11.24 10.80 -26.31
C GLY A 146 10.65 10.94 -24.90
N MET A 147 10.60 9.88 -24.14
CA MET A 147 10.10 9.92 -22.77
C MET A 147 11.04 10.61 -21.80
N SER A 148 10.47 11.30 -20.82
CA SER A 148 11.27 11.98 -19.80
C SER A 148 12.09 10.98 -18.96
N LYS A 149 13.27 11.41 -18.50
CA LYS A 149 14.11 10.65 -17.55
C LYS A 149 13.31 10.16 -16.34
N ALA A 150 12.44 11.02 -15.80
CA ALA A 150 11.62 10.68 -14.63
C ALA A 150 10.64 9.52 -14.92
N THR A 151 10.00 9.55 -16.09
CA THR A 151 9.07 8.49 -16.53
C THR A 151 9.78 7.16 -16.68
N VAL A 152 10.93 7.16 -17.37
CA VAL A 152 11.74 5.94 -17.61
C VAL A 152 12.30 5.40 -16.30
N SER A 153 12.82 6.25 -15.42
CA SER A 153 13.35 5.85 -14.11
C SER A 153 12.26 5.20 -13.24
N LEU A 154 11.05 5.73 -13.25
CA LEU A 154 9.91 5.13 -12.54
C LEU A 154 9.48 3.80 -13.16
N ALA A 155 9.46 3.68 -14.49
CA ALA A 155 9.14 2.44 -15.18
C ALA A 155 10.14 1.32 -14.82
N ILE A 156 11.44 1.64 -14.87
CA ILE A 156 12.52 0.72 -14.47
C ILE A 156 12.34 0.29 -13.01
N LYS A 157 12.16 1.24 -12.09
CA LYS A 157 11.97 0.94 -10.66
C LYS A 157 10.73 0.08 -10.38
N ARG A 158 9.62 0.33 -11.10
CA ARG A 158 8.40 -0.50 -10.99
C ARG A 158 8.63 -1.92 -11.48
N ALA A 159 9.36 -2.08 -12.60
CA ALA A 159 9.70 -3.39 -13.15
C ALA A 159 10.60 -4.19 -12.20
N GLU A 160 11.70 -3.60 -11.73
CA GLU A 160 12.63 -4.23 -10.78
C GLU A 160 11.95 -4.70 -9.50
N LEU A 161 11.10 -3.83 -8.91
CA LEU A 161 10.38 -4.17 -7.68
C LEU A 161 9.29 -5.21 -7.92
N ARG A 162 8.64 -5.20 -9.08
CA ARG A 162 7.64 -6.23 -9.43
C ARG A 162 8.29 -7.60 -9.65
N GLU A 163 9.51 -7.66 -10.19
CA GLU A 163 10.26 -8.91 -10.29
C GLU A 163 10.71 -9.43 -8.91
N ALA A 164 11.12 -8.54 -8.01
CA ALA A 164 11.58 -8.90 -6.67
C ALA A 164 10.44 -9.25 -5.71
N CYS A 165 9.30 -8.55 -5.78
CA CYS A 165 8.17 -8.64 -4.86
C CYS A 165 6.85 -8.47 -5.63
N PRO A 166 6.42 -9.46 -6.43
CA PRO A 166 5.23 -9.36 -7.27
C PRO A 166 3.94 -9.14 -6.46
N GLU A 167 3.86 -9.67 -5.25
CA GLU A 167 2.73 -9.53 -4.31
C GLU A 167 2.41 -8.07 -3.96
N LEU A 168 3.40 -7.19 -3.98
CA LEU A 168 3.20 -5.76 -3.71
C LEU A 168 2.35 -5.05 -4.77
N PHE A 169 2.27 -5.61 -5.96
CA PHE A 169 1.59 -5.01 -7.11
C PHE A 169 0.28 -5.73 -7.46
N GLU A 170 -0.16 -6.68 -6.63
CA GLU A 170 -1.46 -7.31 -6.79
C GLU A 170 -2.57 -6.25 -6.69
N GLY A 171 -3.47 -6.23 -7.69
CA GLY A 171 -4.55 -5.25 -7.76
C GLY A 171 -4.20 -3.88 -8.34
N CYS A 172 -2.92 -3.59 -8.66
CA CYS A 172 -2.54 -2.36 -9.38
C CYS A 172 -2.97 -2.46 -10.85
N LYS A 173 -3.92 -1.63 -11.25
CA LYS A 173 -4.43 -1.58 -12.64
C LYS A 173 -3.69 -0.56 -13.51
N THR A 174 -3.06 0.43 -12.91
CA THR A 174 -2.38 1.53 -13.62
C THR A 174 -0.95 1.76 -13.12
N ALA A 175 -0.12 2.41 -13.95
CA ALA A 175 1.22 2.86 -13.57
C ALA A 175 1.19 3.83 -12.37
N SER A 176 0.12 4.59 -12.21
CA SER A 176 -0.08 5.50 -11.07
C SER A 176 -0.27 4.73 -9.77
N ASP A 177 -1.09 3.66 -9.78
CA ASP A 177 -1.30 2.79 -8.62
C ASP A 177 0.03 2.19 -8.16
N ALA A 178 0.76 1.58 -9.11
CA ALA A 178 2.06 0.98 -8.84
C ALA A 178 3.10 2.00 -8.32
N THR A 179 3.09 3.23 -8.83
CA THR A 179 3.96 4.30 -8.35
C THR A 179 3.59 4.74 -6.92
N THR A 180 2.31 4.74 -6.59
CA THR A 180 1.82 5.04 -5.24
C THR A 180 2.27 3.99 -4.23
N VAL A 181 2.25 2.72 -4.62
CA VAL A 181 2.79 1.61 -3.82
C VAL A 181 4.27 1.83 -3.49
N ILE A 182 5.08 2.12 -4.50
CA ILE A 182 6.52 2.37 -4.31
C ILE A 182 6.77 3.54 -3.37
N LYS A 183 6.05 4.66 -3.55
CA LYS A 183 6.18 5.82 -2.65
C LYS A 183 5.88 5.46 -1.20
N LYS A 184 4.81 4.71 -0.95
CA LYS A 184 4.45 4.25 0.40
C LYS A 184 5.53 3.35 1.01
N MET A 185 6.10 2.46 0.21
CA MET A 185 7.21 1.59 0.63
C MET A 185 8.46 2.40 0.97
N ASP A 186 8.85 3.36 0.12
CA ASP A 186 9.98 4.25 0.38
C ASP A 186 9.76 5.09 1.66
N GLU A 187 8.53 5.59 1.88
CA GLU A 187 8.16 6.32 3.11
C GLU A 187 8.21 5.42 4.35
N ALA A 188 7.73 4.19 4.26
CA ALA A 188 7.79 3.23 5.37
C ALA A 188 9.24 2.86 5.72
N LEU A 189 10.07 2.62 4.72
CA LEU A 189 11.49 2.34 4.91
C LEU A 189 12.21 3.53 5.56
N LEU A 190 11.96 4.75 5.08
CA LEU A 190 12.52 5.97 5.68
C LEU A 190 12.10 6.15 7.13
N LYS A 191 10.80 5.96 7.43
CA LYS A 191 10.28 6.01 8.81
C LYS A 191 10.96 4.97 9.70
N HIS A 192 11.16 3.74 9.19
CA HIS A 192 11.85 2.70 9.95
C HIS A 192 13.30 3.06 10.27
N VAL A 193 14.06 3.59 9.30
CA VAL A 193 15.44 4.02 9.50
C VAL A 193 15.51 5.16 10.51
N ILE A 194 14.66 6.19 10.38
CA ILE A 194 14.56 7.31 11.32
C ILE A 194 14.19 6.80 12.72
N ALA A 195 13.18 5.94 12.84
CA ALA A 195 12.75 5.39 14.13
C ALA A 195 13.90 4.67 14.85
N LYS A 196 14.67 3.85 14.12
CA LYS A 196 15.82 3.14 14.66
C LYS A 196 16.95 4.07 15.14
N GLU A 197 17.22 5.14 14.41
CA GLU A 197 18.20 6.15 14.85
C GLU A 197 17.73 6.91 16.09
N LEU A 198 16.44 7.22 16.17
CA LEU A 198 15.85 8.00 17.24
C LEU A 198 15.76 7.21 18.56
N GLU A 199 15.60 5.90 18.52
CA GLU A 199 15.68 5.04 19.72
C GLU A 199 17.02 5.17 20.46
N THR A 200 18.09 5.56 19.75
CA THR A 200 19.45 5.63 20.31
C THR A 200 19.91 7.03 20.72
N LYS A 201 19.22 8.10 20.31
CA LYS A 201 19.75 9.49 20.39
C LYS A 201 18.94 10.47 21.25
N THR A 202 17.92 10.03 22.01
CA THR A 202 17.03 10.96 22.73
C THR A 202 17.53 11.29 24.13
N ASP A 203 17.94 12.53 24.35
CA ASP A 203 18.37 13.06 25.69
C ASP A 203 17.19 13.40 26.61
N ASN A 204 15.98 13.55 26.10
CA ASN A 204 14.79 13.87 26.88
C ASN A 204 14.19 12.60 27.53
N LYS A 205 14.38 12.44 28.85
CA LYS A 205 13.89 11.28 29.60
C LYS A 205 12.40 11.02 29.47
N LYS A 206 11.56 12.06 29.37
CA LYS A 206 10.09 11.91 29.21
C LYS A 206 9.72 11.38 27.82
N LEU A 207 10.33 11.90 26.77
CA LEU A 207 10.13 11.42 25.43
C LEU A 207 10.69 10.01 25.22
N LEU A 208 11.81 9.68 25.86
CA LEU A 208 12.34 8.33 25.86
C LEU A 208 11.39 7.35 26.56
N GLN A 209 10.77 7.75 27.68
CA GLN A 209 9.77 6.93 28.36
C GLN A 209 8.53 6.74 27.48
N LEU A 210 8.06 7.80 26.82
CA LEU A 210 6.93 7.74 25.89
C LEU A 210 7.24 6.82 24.68
N SER A 211 8.45 6.90 24.12
CA SER A 211 8.89 6.02 23.04
C SER A 211 8.85 4.53 23.41
N LYS A 212 9.18 4.22 24.65
CA LYS A 212 9.17 2.85 25.20
C LYS A 212 7.78 2.36 25.60
N SER A 213 6.78 3.23 25.67
CA SER A 213 5.43 2.88 26.08
C SER A 213 4.61 2.17 24.99
N TYR A 214 5.05 2.24 23.73
CA TYR A 214 4.49 1.48 22.61
C TYR A 214 5.14 0.10 22.55
N ILE A 215 4.42 -0.93 22.98
CA ILE A 215 4.91 -2.30 23.09
C ILE A 215 4.46 -3.10 21.87
N LEU A 216 5.42 -3.54 21.04
CA LEU A 216 5.15 -4.38 19.87
C LEU A 216 4.98 -5.83 20.32
N LYS A 217 3.79 -6.18 20.79
CA LYS A 217 3.46 -7.49 21.35
C LYS A 217 1.96 -7.71 21.32
N ASN A 218 1.52 -8.96 21.25
CA ASN A 218 0.12 -9.28 21.45
C ASN A 218 -0.33 -8.88 22.86
N PHE A 219 -1.49 -8.24 22.97
CA PHE A 219 -2.04 -7.78 24.24
C PHE A 219 -2.13 -8.92 25.27
N PHE A 220 -2.65 -10.10 24.89
CA PHE A 220 -2.82 -11.22 25.79
C PHE A 220 -1.50 -11.77 26.34
N ASP A 221 -0.42 -11.62 25.60
CA ASP A 221 0.91 -12.02 26.08
C ASP A 221 1.54 -10.95 26.98
N GLY A 222 1.36 -9.69 26.60
CA GLY A 222 1.90 -8.57 27.38
C GLY A 222 1.17 -8.34 28.70
N VAL A 223 -0.15 -8.45 28.73
CA VAL A 223 -0.95 -8.17 29.92
C VAL A 223 -0.71 -9.16 31.04
N LYS A 224 -0.28 -10.39 30.76
CA LYS A 224 0.06 -11.40 31.77
C LYS A 224 1.19 -10.97 32.69
N GLU A 225 2.10 -10.14 32.19
CA GLU A 225 3.24 -9.60 32.94
C GLU A 225 2.85 -8.43 33.86
N ILE A 226 1.63 -7.91 33.72
CA ILE A 226 1.15 -6.75 34.46
C ILE A 226 0.42 -7.19 35.74
N PRO A 227 0.83 -6.66 36.89
CA PRO A 227 0.13 -6.91 38.16
C PRO A 227 -1.32 -6.41 38.12
N ALA A 228 -2.17 -6.96 38.99
CA ALA A 228 -3.52 -6.44 39.19
C ALA A 228 -3.50 -5.03 39.81
N GLY A 229 -4.52 -4.22 39.53
CA GLY A 229 -4.73 -2.95 40.21
C GLY A 229 -3.78 -1.81 39.79
N VAL A 230 -3.20 -1.85 38.59
CA VAL A 230 -2.18 -0.87 38.16
C VAL A 230 -2.80 0.37 37.50
N PHE A 231 -3.80 0.23 36.63
CA PHE A 231 -4.27 1.30 35.75
C PHE A 231 -5.51 2.01 36.29
N HIS A 232 -5.55 3.33 36.14
CA HIS A 232 -6.67 4.20 36.53
C HIS A 232 -7.63 4.47 35.36
N LEU A 233 -7.13 4.32 34.12
CA LEU A 233 -7.88 4.48 32.90
C LEU A 233 -7.48 3.40 31.92
N VAL A 234 -8.44 2.79 31.26
CA VAL A 234 -8.22 1.91 30.10
C VAL A 234 -9.00 2.45 28.93
N GLU A 235 -8.36 2.55 27.77
CA GLU A 235 -8.99 2.94 26.52
C GLU A 235 -8.83 1.79 25.51
N ILE A 236 -9.95 1.37 24.94
CA ILE A 236 -10.03 0.25 23.99
C ILE A 236 -10.65 0.75 22.69
N ASP A 237 -9.91 0.60 21.60
CA ASP A 237 -10.41 0.74 20.23
C ASP A 237 -10.17 -0.59 19.51
N PRO A 238 -11.07 -1.56 19.66
CA PRO A 238 -10.84 -2.90 19.14
C PRO A 238 -11.01 -2.93 17.61
N PRO A 239 -10.40 -3.90 16.91
CA PRO A 239 -10.79 -4.17 15.54
C PRO A 239 -12.27 -4.55 15.50
N TYR A 240 -13.10 -3.75 14.81
CA TYR A 240 -14.56 -3.87 14.86
C TYR A 240 -15.17 -5.11 14.20
N ALA A 241 -14.37 -6.07 13.76
CA ALA A 241 -14.85 -7.22 12.98
C ALA A 241 -15.72 -6.82 11.77
N ILE A 242 -15.58 -5.60 11.28
CA ILE A 242 -16.22 -5.11 10.07
C ILE A 242 -15.29 -5.48 8.92
N ASP A 243 -15.80 -6.20 7.93
CA ASP A 243 -15.06 -6.41 6.70
C ASP A 243 -14.93 -5.07 5.95
N ILE A 244 -13.83 -4.38 6.21
CA ILE A 244 -13.55 -3.07 5.60
C ILE A 244 -13.40 -3.23 4.07
N LYS A 245 -13.09 -4.44 3.57
CA LYS A 245 -13.02 -4.72 2.12
C LYS A 245 -14.40 -4.69 1.47
N GLU A 246 -15.45 -5.16 2.15
CA GLU A 246 -16.81 -5.08 1.63
C GLU A 246 -17.43 -3.69 1.76
N THR A 247 -17.06 -2.92 2.80
CA THR A 247 -17.63 -1.60 3.06
C THR A 247 -16.97 -0.47 2.28
N LYS A 248 -15.73 -0.61 1.85
CA LYS A 248 -15.01 0.40 1.06
C LYS A 248 -14.79 -0.09 -0.37
N ARG A 249 -15.80 0.03 -1.21
CA ARG A 249 -15.72 -0.17 -2.67
C ARG A 249 -15.08 1.03 -3.40
N THR A 250 -14.02 1.62 -2.90
CA THR A 250 -13.16 2.51 -3.68
C THR A 250 -11.95 1.72 -4.14
N GLU A 251 -11.98 1.34 -5.40
CA GLU A 251 -10.90 0.66 -6.09
C GLU A 251 -9.60 1.50 -5.99
N GLY A 252 -8.52 0.91 -5.54
CA GLY A 252 -7.15 1.37 -5.76
C GLY A 252 -6.36 1.91 -4.56
N GLU A 253 -6.92 2.64 -3.59
CA GLU A 253 -6.11 3.29 -2.53
C GLU A 253 -6.15 2.61 -1.15
N SER A 254 -7.08 1.73 -0.93
CA SER A 254 -7.44 1.17 0.38
C SER A 254 -6.69 -0.12 0.73
N GLN A 255 -6.22 -0.86 -0.25
CA GLN A 255 -5.76 -2.24 -0.06
C GLN A 255 -4.45 -2.34 0.74
N TYR A 256 -3.56 -1.36 0.61
CA TYR A 256 -2.23 -1.37 1.27
C TYR A 256 -2.23 -0.94 2.75
N MET A 257 -3.14 -0.05 3.15
CA MET A 257 -3.33 0.24 4.58
C MET A 257 -4.06 -0.90 5.30
N LEU A 258 -4.70 -1.80 4.55
CA LEU A 258 -5.49 -2.91 5.05
C LEU A 258 -4.69 -4.23 5.11
N SER A 259 -3.55 -4.35 4.42
CA SER A 259 -2.72 -5.56 4.49
C SER A 259 -2.15 -5.77 5.89
N ASP A 260 -1.71 -4.71 6.56
CA ASP A 260 -1.25 -4.78 7.95
C ASP A 260 -2.40 -5.01 8.95
N TYR A 261 -3.65 -4.73 8.54
CA TYR A 261 -4.86 -4.92 9.36
C TYR A 261 -5.42 -6.34 9.28
N ASN A 262 -5.04 -7.11 8.26
CA ASN A 262 -5.60 -8.44 7.97
C ASN A 262 -4.88 -9.61 8.68
N GLU A 263 -3.90 -9.35 9.53
CA GLU A 263 -3.19 -10.43 10.24
C GLU A 263 -4.08 -11.20 11.24
N ILE A 264 -5.23 -10.62 11.63
CA ILE A 264 -6.19 -11.31 12.47
C ILE A 264 -7.60 -11.11 11.90
N PRO A 265 -8.16 -12.08 11.17
CA PRO A 265 -9.52 -11.97 10.65
C PRO A 265 -10.53 -11.84 11.79
N ALA A 266 -11.59 -11.06 11.58
CA ALA A 266 -12.69 -10.88 12.53
C ALA A 266 -13.24 -12.21 13.06
N SER A 267 -13.26 -13.25 12.22
CA SER A 267 -13.63 -14.64 12.57
C SER A 267 -12.75 -15.27 13.65
N ALA A 268 -11.51 -14.82 13.82
CA ALA A 268 -10.61 -15.33 14.87
C ALA A 268 -11.02 -14.88 16.29
N TYR A 269 -11.89 -13.86 16.39
CA TYR A 269 -12.44 -13.36 17.65
C TYR A 269 -13.88 -13.81 17.92
N MET A 270 -14.51 -14.55 16.98
CA MET A 270 -15.86 -15.07 17.11
C MET A 270 -15.84 -16.56 17.43
N ASP A 271 -16.70 -16.99 18.33
CA ASP A 271 -17.00 -18.42 18.48
C ASP A 271 -17.96 -18.90 17.39
N GLY A 272 -18.18 -20.23 17.33
CA GLY A 272 -19.11 -20.85 16.39
C GLY A 272 -20.59 -20.46 16.60
N GLU A 273 -20.91 -19.70 17.65
CA GLU A 273 -22.24 -19.19 17.97
C GLU A 273 -22.36 -17.69 17.68
N GLY A 274 -21.30 -17.05 17.11
CA GLY A 274 -21.28 -15.64 16.76
C GLY A 274 -21.01 -14.69 17.95
N GLU A 275 -20.58 -15.21 19.09
CA GLU A 275 -20.16 -14.41 20.23
C GLU A 275 -18.70 -13.96 20.10
N TRP A 276 -18.43 -12.71 20.41
CA TRP A 276 -17.09 -12.13 20.34
C TRP A 276 -16.24 -12.52 21.56
N LEU A 277 -15.83 -13.78 21.62
CA LEU A 277 -15.08 -14.39 22.73
C LEU A 277 -13.80 -13.62 23.09
N GLY A 278 -13.07 -13.11 22.08
CA GLY A 278 -11.86 -12.33 22.31
C GLY A 278 -12.10 -11.08 23.14
N MET A 279 -13.20 -10.37 22.93
CA MET A 279 -13.51 -9.15 23.69
C MET A 279 -13.93 -9.44 25.14
N LYS A 280 -14.65 -10.52 25.41
CA LYS A 280 -14.93 -10.95 26.79
C LYS A 280 -13.63 -11.14 27.58
N GLN A 281 -12.64 -11.79 26.96
CA GLN A 281 -11.33 -12.01 27.58
C GLN A 281 -10.52 -10.70 27.73
N VAL A 282 -10.57 -9.78 26.74
CA VAL A 282 -9.95 -8.46 26.83
C VAL A 282 -10.52 -7.70 28.03
N PHE A 283 -11.84 -7.62 28.19
CA PHE A 283 -12.46 -6.93 29.31
C PHE A 283 -12.12 -7.56 30.65
N LYS A 284 -12.05 -8.90 30.75
CA LYS A 284 -11.67 -9.62 31.96
C LYS A 284 -10.22 -9.26 32.38
N GLU A 285 -9.29 -9.25 31.44
CA GLU A 285 -7.89 -8.87 31.74
C GLU A 285 -7.78 -7.38 32.07
N CYS A 286 -8.50 -6.50 31.36
CA CYS A 286 -8.56 -5.09 31.70
C CYS A 286 -9.11 -4.88 33.12
N TYR A 287 -10.20 -5.57 33.49
CA TYR A 287 -10.75 -5.50 34.86
C TYR A 287 -9.73 -5.93 35.92
N ARG A 288 -8.94 -6.98 35.65
CA ARG A 288 -7.89 -7.46 36.56
C ARG A 288 -6.80 -6.43 36.78
N VAL A 289 -6.28 -5.82 35.71
CA VAL A 289 -5.15 -4.87 35.80
C VAL A 289 -5.57 -3.44 36.20
N MET A 290 -6.84 -3.14 36.18
CA MET A 290 -7.38 -1.84 36.62
C MET A 290 -7.44 -1.74 38.15
N ALA A 291 -7.05 -0.55 38.61
CA ALA A 291 -7.16 -0.17 40.03
C ALA A 291 -8.63 -0.11 40.48
N ASP A 292 -8.88 -0.16 41.78
CA ASP A 292 -10.18 0.17 42.32
C ASP A 292 -10.48 1.65 42.04
N HIS A 293 -11.74 1.95 41.74
CA HIS A 293 -12.19 3.30 41.37
C HIS A 293 -11.53 3.82 40.08
N SER A 294 -11.68 3.10 38.96
CA SER A 294 -11.08 3.37 37.66
C SER A 294 -12.09 3.32 36.51
N TRP A 295 -11.73 3.94 35.37
CA TRP A 295 -12.56 4.07 34.20
C TRP A 295 -12.09 3.19 33.05
N LEU A 296 -13.03 2.59 32.33
CA LEU A 296 -12.82 1.93 31.04
C LEU A 296 -13.60 2.72 29.98
N LEU A 297 -12.93 3.05 28.87
CA LEU A 297 -13.52 3.65 27.66
C LEU A 297 -13.42 2.64 26.53
N CYS A 298 -14.50 2.32 25.85
CA CYS A 298 -14.49 1.33 24.78
C CYS A 298 -15.23 1.84 23.55
N TRP A 299 -14.50 2.14 22.50
CA TRP A 299 -15.05 2.48 21.20
C TRP A 299 -15.71 1.27 20.55
N PHE A 300 -16.78 1.49 19.80
CA PHE A 300 -17.47 0.42 19.09
C PHE A 300 -18.31 0.93 17.93
N GLY A 301 -18.58 0.07 16.95
CA GLY A 301 -19.60 0.30 15.93
C GLY A 301 -20.98 -0.02 16.50
N PRO A 302 -21.97 0.88 16.41
CA PRO A 302 -23.26 0.64 17.05
C PRO A 302 -24.01 -0.57 16.48
N GLU A 303 -23.78 -0.90 15.22
CA GLU A 303 -24.44 -2.03 14.57
C GLU A 303 -23.38 -3.03 14.03
N PRO A 304 -23.49 -4.31 14.37
CA PRO A 304 -24.49 -4.95 15.26
C PRO A 304 -24.05 -5.00 16.74
N TRP A 305 -22.98 -4.29 17.14
CA TRP A 305 -22.18 -4.55 18.33
C TRP A 305 -22.68 -3.86 19.62
N PHE A 306 -23.73 -3.05 19.59
CA PHE A 306 -24.16 -2.31 20.79
C PHE A 306 -24.46 -3.24 21.97
N GLU A 307 -25.41 -4.15 21.80
CA GLU A 307 -25.84 -5.04 22.89
C GLU A 307 -24.80 -6.11 23.25
N PRO A 308 -24.14 -6.78 22.27
CA PRO A 308 -23.07 -7.72 22.59
C PRO A 308 -21.92 -7.08 23.40
N MET A 309 -21.51 -5.85 23.04
CA MET A 309 -20.45 -5.13 23.75
C MET A 309 -20.88 -4.73 25.15
N TYR A 310 -22.10 -4.21 25.30
CA TYR A 310 -22.67 -3.86 26.59
C TYR A 310 -22.68 -5.07 27.54
N GLN A 311 -23.13 -6.22 27.07
CA GLN A 311 -23.17 -7.45 27.86
C GLN A 311 -21.79 -7.99 28.18
N ALA A 312 -20.85 -7.91 27.24
CA ALA A 312 -19.46 -8.34 27.45
C ALA A 312 -18.77 -7.50 28.55
N ILE A 313 -18.96 -6.19 28.53
CA ILE A 313 -18.44 -5.28 29.56
C ILE A 313 -19.03 -5.64 30.95
N LYS A 314 -20.34 -5.83 31.03
CA LYS A 314 -20.98 -6.22 32.30
C LYS A 314 -20.54 -7.58 32.79
N SER A 315 -20.41 -8.56 31.91
CA SER A 315 -19.99 -9.92 32.29
C SER A 315 -18.56 -9.98 32.83
N ALA A 316 -17.71 -9.01 32.47
CA ALA A 316 -16.35 -8.86 33.01
C ALA A 316 -16.31 -8.24 34.42
N GLY A 317 -17.43 -7.78 34.97
CA GLY A 317 -17.56 -7.20 36.30
C GLY A 317 -17.62 -5.66 36.34
N PHE A 318 -17.61 -4.99 35.20
CA PHE A 318 -17.79 -3.55 35.13
C PHE A 318 -19.27 -3.13 35.30
N GLU A 319 -19.46 -1.96 35.87
CA GLU A 319 -20.71 -1.24 35.76
C GLU A 319 -20.65 -0.29 34.54
N THR A 320 -21.76 -0.14 33.81
CA THR A 320 -21.85 0.73 32.63
C THR A 320 -23.30 1.15 32.36
N THR A 321 -23.49 2.11 31.50
CA THR A 321 -24.78 2.61 31.06
C THR A 321 -24.92 2.53 29.53
N ARG A 322 -26.18 2.51 29.04
CA ARG A 322 -26.44 2.63 27.60
C ARG A 322 -26.37 4.06 27.06
N LEU A 323 -26.16 5.03 27.93
CA LEU A 323 -26.01 6.44 27.56
C LEU A 323 -24.53 6.68 27.16
N CYS A 324 -24.21 6.39 25.92
CA CYS A 324 -22.84 6.51 25.40
C CYS A 324 -22.46 7.96 25.11
N PRO A 325 -21.24 8.40 25.43
CA PRO A 325 -20.66 9.60 24.85
C PRO A 325 -20.42 9.43 23.34
N ILE A 326 -20.47 10.55 22.62
CA ILE A 326 -20.30 10.58 21.17
C ILE A 326 -19.21 11.57 20.75
N TRP A 327 -18.43 11.18 19.76
CA TRP A 327 -17.59 12.08 18.99
C TRP A 327 -18.33 12.49 17.73
N THR A 328 -18.63 13.78 17.57
CA THR A 328 -19.28 14.33 16.38
C THR A 328 -18.24 14.93 15.43
N LYS A 329 -18.47 14.73 14.15
CA LYS A 329 -17.62 15.16 13.05
C LYS A 329 -18.35 16.22 12.22
N PRO A 330 -17.64 17.23 11.66
CA PRO A 330 -18.29 18.28 10.85
C PRO A 330 -18.95 17.72 9.58
N THR A 331 -18.45 16.61 9.07
CA THR A 331 -18.93 15.95 7.85
C THR A 331 -18.99 14.44 8.06
N GLY A 332 -19.97 13.80 7.45
CA GLY A 332 -20.10 12.35 7.39
C GLY A 332 -19.76 11.81 6.01
N GLN A 333 -19.60 10.50 5.93
CA GLN A 333 -19.41 9.76 4.67
C GLN A 333 -20.39 8.58 4.61
N THR A 334 -20.90 8.31 3.43
CA THR A 334 -21.69 7.12 3.12
C THR A 334 -21.36 6.65 1.70
N ASN A 335 -21.34 5.34 1.50
CA ASN A 335 -21.14 4.75 0.17
C ASN A 335 -22.46 4.60 -0.62
N ARG A 336 -23.61 4.87 0.04
CA ARG A 336 -24.96 4.76 -0.55
C ARG A 336 -25.79 5.96 -0.13
N PRO A 337 -25.50 7.17 -0.64
CA PRO A 337 -26.17 8.40 -0.25
C PRO A 337 -27.67 8.41 -0.58
N GLU A 338 -28.08 7.56 -1.52
CA GLU A 338 -29.48 7.36 -1.91
C GLU A 338 -30.29 6.55 -0.87
N MET A 339 -29.64 5.82 0.03
CA MET A 339 -30.29 4.93 1.00
C MET A 339 -29.96 5.26 2.46
N HIS A 340 -28.76 5.82 2.71
CA HIS A 340 -28.25 6.01 4.07
C HIS A 340 -27.76 7.42 4.29
N LEU A 341 -28.07 7.98 5.44
CA LEU A 341 -27.48 9.25 5.89
C LEU A 341 -25.97 9.05 6.12
N PRO A 342 -25.14 10.07 5.80
CA PRO A 342 -23.74 10.07 6.13
C PRO A 342 -23.50 9.93 7.64
N ASN A 343 -22.69 8.96 8.05
CA ASN A 343 -22.34 8.80 9.45
C ASN A 343 -21.36 9.89 9.90
N SER A 344 -21.82 10.78 10.76
CA SER A 344 -21.06 11.93 11.26
C SER A 344 -20.69 11.83 12.75
N TYR A 345 -20.82 10.66 13.38
CA TYR A 345 -20.42 10.46 14.76
C TYR A 345 -19.80 9.08 14.98
N GLU A 346 -19.04 8.95 16.05
CA GLU A 346 -18.63 7.70 16.66
C GLU A 346 -19.01 7.73 18.14
N MET A 347 -19.20 6.56 18.74
CA MET A 347 -19.56 6.45 20.15
C MET A 347 -18.65 5.48 20.89
N PHE A 348 -18.59 5.64 22.21
CA PHE A 348 -17.90 4.73 23.09
C PHE A 348 -18.68 4.47 24.37
N PHE A 349 -18.58 3.26 24.88
CA PHE A 349 -18.99 2.98 26.24
C PHE A 349 -17.99 3.59 27.22
N TYR A 350 -18.50 4.16 28.32
CA TYR A 350 -17.71 4.37 29.51
C TYR A 350 -18.23 3.45 30.61
N ALA A 351 -17.32 2.72 31.20
CA ALA A 351 -17.61 1.75 32.23
C ALA A 351 -16.66 1.96 33.40
N TRP A 352 -17.01 1.45 34.56
CA TRP A 352 -16.23 1.71 35.75
C TRP A 352 -16.13 0.47 36.65
N LYS A 353 -15.01 0.42 37.35
CA LYS A 353 -14.73 -0.50 38.45
C LYS A 353 -14.81 0.31 39.75
N GLY A 354 -15.59 -0.14 40.74
CA GLY A 354 -15.79 0.57 41.98
C GLY A 354 -16.58 1.89 41.82
N ARG A 355 -16.10 3.00 42.35
CA ARG A 355 -16.78 4.31 42.32
C ARG A 355 -15.80 5.42 41.95
N PRO A 356 -15.30 5.48 40.72
CA PRO A 356 -14.41 6.56 40.29
C PRO A 356 -15.17 7.88 40.16
N ALA A 357 -14.47 8.99 40.34
CA ALA A 357 -15.01 10.32 40.10
C ALA A 357 -14.66 10.76 38.66
N ILE A 358 -15.57 11.50 38.01
CA ILE A 358 -15.25 12.27 36.79
C ILE A 358 -14.28 13.37 37.19
N ALA A 359 -13.10 13.41 36.54
CA ALA A 359 -12.03 14.34 36.86
C ALA A 359 -12.43 15.79 36.51
N ARG A 360 -13.02 15.99 35.32
CA ARG A 360 -13.54 17.30 34.91
C ARG A 360 -15.08 17.32 35.01
N GLN A 361 -15.58 17.66 36.18
CA GLN A 361 -16.99 17.73 36.44
C GLN A 361 -17.70 18.73 35.52
N ARG A 362 -18.97 18.49 35.22
CA ARG A 362 -19.84 19.29 34.31
C ARG A 362 -19.45 19.19 32.83
N SER A 363 -18.57 18.26 32.43
CA SER A 363 -18.38 17.93 31.03
C SER A 363 -19.66 17.29 30.47
N VAL A 364 -19.94 17.56 29.21
CA VAL A 364 -21.02 16.92 28.46
C VAL A 364 -20.52 15.63 27.80
N ASN A 365 -21.47 14.79 27.41
CA ASN A 365 -21.13 13.52 26.72
C ASN A 365 -20.98 13.66 25.20
N GLN A 366 -20.62 14.85 24.73
CA GLN A 366 -20.42 15.14 23.30
C GLN A 366 -19.06 15.82 23.09
N PHE A 367 -18.25 15.26 22.19
CA PHE A 367 -16.95 15.75 21.83
C PHE A 367 -16.96 16.16 20.35
N ASN A 368 -16.74 17.44 20.06
CA ASN A 368 -16.84 18.00 18.71
C ASN A 368 -15.44 18.26 18.15
N TYR A 369 -14.92 17.36 17.33
CA TYR A 369 -13.59 17.45 16.76
C TYR A 369 -13.58 17.03 15.30
N SER A 370 -12.78 17.72 14.49
CA SER A 370 -12.52 17.30 13.11
C SER A 370 -11.67 16.02 13.10
N PRO A 371 -11.96 15.07 12.21
CA PRO A 371 -11.12 13.88 12.04
C PRO A 371 -9.74 14.26 11.51
N VAL A 372 -8.74 13.42 11.76
CA VAL A 372 -7.41 13.58 11.16
C VAL A 372 -7.55 13.55 9.64
N PRO A 373 -7.00 14.54 8.90
CA PRO A 373 -7.05 14.55 7.44
C PRO A 373 -6.45 13.28 6.83
N PHE A 374 -7.09 12.71 5.81
CA PHE A 374 -6.68 11.43 5.21
C PHE A 374 -5.18 11.36 4.87
N ARG A 375 -4.62 12.44 4.27
CA ARG A 375 -3.21 12.51 3.89
C ARG A 375 -2.23 12.53 5.08
N GLN A 376 -2.71 12.83 6.28
CA GLN A 376 -1.89 12.89 7.51
C GLN A 376 -2.05 11.63 8.36
N LYS A 377 -3.03 10.78 8.04
CA LYS A 377 -3.26 9.55 8.79
C LYS A 377 -2.10 8.57 8.62
N THR A 378 -1.66 8.03 9.74
CA THR A 378 -0.71 6.91 9.79
C THR A 378 -1.41 5.57 10.08
N HIS A 379 -2.69 5.63 10.48
CA HIS A 379 -3.54 4.47 10.73
C HIS A 379 -4.97 4.75 10.18
N PRO A 380 -5.66 3.77 9.60
CA PRO A 380 -6.99 3.98 8.97
C PRO A 380 -8.02 4.62 9.89
N THR A 381 -8.07 4.19 11.15
CA THR A 381 -9.01 4.66 12.18
C THR A 381 -8.40 5.67 13.15
N GLU A 382 -7.35 6.38 12.73
CA GLU A 382 -6.62 7.32 13.57
C GLU A 382 -7.50 8.43 14.14
N ARG A 383 -7.50 8.57 15.47
CA ARG A 383 -8.24 9.61 16.20
C ARG A 383 -7.38 10.85 16.46
N PRO A 384 -8.00 12.06 16.48
CA PRO A 384 -7.30 13.30 16.80
C PRO A 384 -6.72 13.28 18.22
N ILE A 385 -5.46 13.71 18.38
CA ILE A 385 -4.77 13.76 19.68
C ILE A 385 -5.51 14.68 20.64
N ASP A 386 -5.93 15.86 20.20
CA ASP A 386 -6.63 16.85 21.04
C ASP A 386 -7.96 16.32 21.58
N MET A 387 -8.71 15.57 20.77
CA MET A 387 -9.94 14.92 21.20
C MET A 387 -9.65 13.84 22.25
N MET A 388 -8.67 12.97 22.00
CA MET A 388 -8.31 11.91 22.96
C MET A 388 -7.83 12.51 24.29
N LYS A 389 -7.06 13.59 24.24
CA LYS A 389 -6.63 14.34 25.42
C LYS A 389 -7.84 14.88 26.21
N ASP A 390 -8.77 15.53 25.53
CA ASP A 390 -10.01 16.08 26.14
C ASP A 390 -10.83 14.98 26.83
N ILE A 391 -10.99 13.83 26.17
CA ILE A 391 -11.65 12.66 26.75
C ILE A 391 -10.90 12.17 28.00
N TYR A 392 -9.57 12.00 27.94
CA TYR A 392 -8.80 11.48 29.06
C TYR A 392 -8.82 12.43 30.27
N GLU A 393 -8.70 13.74 30.05
CA GLU A 393 -8.82 14.77 31.09
C GLU A 393 -10.22 14.82 31.71
N THR A 394 -11.23 14.36 31.00
CA THR A 394 -12.60 14.25 31.53
C THR A 394 -12.70 13.11 32.56
N PHE A 395 -12.07 11.96 32.30
CA PHE A 395 -12.23 10.76 33.12
C PHE A 395 -11.11 10.53 34.13
N ALA A 396 -9.91 11.07 33.93
CA ALA A 396 -8.76 10.79 34.79
C ALA A 396 -7.92 12.05 35.10
N PHE A 397 -7.29 12.05 36.25
CA PHE A 397 -6.45 13.15 36.72
C PHE A 397 -5.02 13.07 36.17
N PRO A 398 -4.29 14.19 36.07
CA PRO A 398 -2.84 14.14 35.85
C PRO A 398 -2.13 13.22 36.84
N GLY A 399 -1.13 12.48 36.38
CA GLY A 399 -0.46 11.44 37.17
C GLY A 399 -1.13 10.06 37.10
N SER A 400 -2.33 9.95 36.50
CA SER A 400 -2.98 8.65 36.27
C SER A 400 -2.17 7.77 35.31
N ARG A 401 -2.33 6.45 35.47
CA ARG A 401 -1.76 5.44 34.55
C ARG A 401 -2.83 4.93 33.62
N ILE A 402 -2.53 4.94 32.31
CA ILE A 402 -3.44 4.47 31.25
C ILE A 402 -2.90 3.21 30.57
N LEU A 403 -3.80 2.30 30.22
CA LEU A 403 -3.54 1.14 29.36
C LEU A 403 -4.35 1.25 28.08
N ILE A 404 -3.70 0.98 26.94
CA ILE A 404 -4.33 0.96 25.62
C ILE A 404 -4.03 -0.39 24.95
N PRO A 405 -4.95 -1.37 25.03
CA PRO A 405 -4.76 -2.72 24.50
C PRO A 405 -4.50 -2.80 22.98
N PHE A 406 -5.04 -1.84 22.21
CA PHE A 406 -4.93 -1.76 20.74
C PHE A 406 -4.53 -0.35 20.33
N LEU A 407 -3.24 -0.12 20.16
CA LEU A 407 -2.67 1.23 20.02
C LEU A 407 -2.90 1.88 18.64
N GLY A 408 -2.89 1.08 17.56
CA GLY A 408 -2.93 1.62 16.22
C GLY A 408 -1.84 2.68 15.99
N SER A 409 -2.23 3.92 15.71
CA SER A 409 -1.30 5.03 15.45
C SER A 409 -0.47 5.49 16.66
N GLY A 410 -0.81 5.07 17.89
CA GLY A 410 -0.22 5.55 19.14
C GLY A 410 -0.64 6.94 19.59
N ASN A 411 -1.59 7.60 18.91
CA ASN A 411 -2.09 8.92 19.28
C ASN A 411 -2.65 8.97 20.70
N GLY A 412 -3.24 7.86 21.18
CA GLY A 412 -3.72 7.75 22.56
C GLY A 412 -2.58 7.91 23.60
N LEU A 413 -1.40 7.34 23.36
CA LEU A 413 -0.25 7.53 24.24
C LEU A 413 0.27 8.97 24.23
N ILE A 414 0.29 9.61 23.07
CA ILE A 414 0.65 11.03 22.93
C ILE A 414 -0.34 11.91 23.69
N ALA A 415 -1.63 11.66 23.53
CA ALA A 415 -2.70 12.37 24.22
C ALA A 415 -2.58 12.20 25.75
N ALA A 416 -2.34 10.99 26.24
CA ALA A 416 -2.11 10.69 27.65
C ALA A 416 -0.90 11.46 28.20
N HIS A 417 0.21 11.46 27.46
CA HIS A 417 1.40 12.23 27.82
C HIS A 417 1.11 13.73 27.94
N GLN A 418 0.41 14.31 26.97
CA GLN A 418 0.01 15.72 26.97
C GLN A 418 -0.97 16.07 28.10
N ALA A 419 -1.79 15.10 28.55
CA ALA A 419 -2.68 15.21 29.70
C ALA A 419 -1.93 15.00 31.06
N GLY A 420 -0.61 14.87 31.05
CA GLY A 420 0.18 14.63 32.26
C GLY A 420 0.03 13.23 32.84
N MET A 421 -0.40 12.26 32.03
CA MET A 421 -0.55 10.85 32.39
C MET A 421 0.63 10.03 31.89
N THR A 422 0.81 8.83 32.45
CA THR A 422 1.75 7.84 31.95
C THR A 422 1.01 6.62 31.48
N GLY A 423 1.41 6.03 30.36
CA GLY A 423 0.68 4.90 29.79
C GLY A 423 1.60 3.89 29.12
N ILE A 424 1.03 2.73 28.89
CA ILE A 424 1.57 1.72 27.97
C ILE A 424 0.44 1.22 27.08
N GLY A 425 0.82 0.69 25.95
CA GLY A 425 -0.14 0.01 25.09
C GLY A 425 0.53 -0.99 24.16
N PHE A 426 -0.30 -1.81 23.55
CA PHE A 426 0.12 -2.95 22.75
C PHE A 426 -0.38 -2.81 21.32
N ASP A 427 0.42 -3.25 20.37
CA ASP A 427 0.03 -3.40 18.97
C ASP A 427 0.94 -4.41 18.28
N LEU A 428 0.52 -4.94 17.14
CA LEU A 428 1.30 -5.85 16.31
C LEU A 428 1.96 -5.15 15.12
N GLY A 429 1.48 -3.97 14.76
CA GLY A 429 1.89 -3.22 13.57
C GLY A 429 3.22 -2.48 13.74
N LYS A 430 4.32 -3.04 13.23
CA LYS A 430 5.65 -2.41 13.27
C LYS A 430 5.67 -1.04 12.58
N GLY A 431 5.02 -0.90 11.42
CA GLY A 431 4.93 0.37 10.69
C GLY A 431 4.20 1.47 11.45
N PHE A 432 3.20 1.11 12.26
CA PHE A 432 2.50 2.05 13.14
C PHE A 432 3.40 2.52 14.27
N ARG A 433 4.15 1.61 14.89
CA ARG A 433 5.15 1.95 15.91
C ARG A 433 6.23 2.88 15.36
N ASP A 434 6.77 2.60 14.17
CA ASP A 434 7.79 3.45 13.54
C ASP A 434 7.23 4.87 13.28
N SER A 435 5.99 4.98 12.80
CA SER A 435 5.29 6.26 12.63
C SER A 435 5.06 7.00 13.95
N PHE A 436 4.71 6.28 15.02
CA PHE A 436 4.57 6.83 16.37
C PHE A 436 5.90 7.40 16.89
N LEU A 437 6.99 6.67 16.73
CA LEU A 437 8.32 7.13 17.16
C LEU A 437 8.73 8.43 16.44
N VAL A 438 8.48 8.52 15.13
CA VAL A 438 8.71 9.76 14.38
C VAL A 438 7.88 10.93 14.93
N LYS A 439 6.59 10.70 15.26
CA LYS A 439 5.72 11.73 15.87
C LYS A 439 6.28 12.18 17.23
N VAL A 440 6.65 11.25 18.11
CA VAL A 440 7.17 11.55 19.46
C VAL A 440 8.44 12.38 19.37
N HIS A 441 9.34 12.09 18.46
CA HIS A 441 10.57 12.85 18.28
C HIS A 441 10.37 14.22 17.62
N GLY A 442 9.27 14.41 16.89
CA GLY A 442 8.86 15.73 16.40
C GLY A 442 8.25 16.63 17.48
N MET A 443 7.94 16.08 18.65
CA MET A 443 7.44 16.86 19.80
C MET A 443 8.62 17.61 20.45
N LYS A 444 8.57 18.95 20.43
CA LYS A 444 9.57 19.83 21.07
C LYS A 444 9.23 20.10 22.53
#